data_d91a9c6229b547d0899798cb00d1906c
#
_entry.id   d91a9c6229b547d0899798cb00d1906c
#
_cell.length_a   1.000
_cell.length_b   1.000
_cell.length_c   1.000
_cell.angle_alpha   90.00
_cell.angle_beta   90.00
_cell.angle_gamma   90.00
#
_symmetry.space_group_name_H-M   'P 1'
#
loop_
_entity.id
_entity.type
_entity.pdbx_description
1 polymer ?
#
loop_
_entity_poly.entity_id
_entity_poly.type
_entity_poly.pdbx_seq_one_letter_code
_entity_poly.pdbx_strand_id
1 'polypeptide(L)'
;LSHQIIKVTADDELQENFIYPDAPISVDWDRTNEDKLIEKGIQNFSDFFTTRNYNLNVVIFNHILDLKKDDTIDQNLVDCLYFAFSSSLRYTNKMSKVSDHWENGKPSAMDKHAYWLPNVYIESNVLLQLKNRMEAIRKGLAFSEQKISSGIEMLDIDQLLHSNSGFSVLNQSSDVLPLPDKSINAVITDPPYGSNVQYGELSAYWNIWYQQYRHLDSFIYNEKEAVMNRKKQISGFKDALHYENMLFRVFKESHRVLKDDGYLVFTFNNKDLSVWIALLRAVTKAGFVLPEEGVIFQDYIESYKNTAHLRYSGNIQGDFIYSFKKGKYEINDSLKEYEPLMYIETQISRIINQLYATNIVYNTAELYQGIFSEIIEILCKYIAANIENESVFTTIFKKAGTILETVINRKLEFKEGAWFLRTGESTNE
;
A
#
# COMPACT_ATOMS: atom_id res chain seq x y z
N LEU A 1 -14.31 29.39 -26.30
CA LEU A 1 -14.62 28.05 -26.77
C LEU A 1 -16.07 27.77 -26.40
N SER A 2 -16.96 27.74 -27.41
CA SER A 2 -18.35 27.32 -27.21
C SER A 2 -18.39 25.88 -26.73
N HIS A 3 -18.97 25.64 -25.57
CA HIS A 3 -19.27 24.30 -25.11
C HIS A 3 -20.39 23.73 -25.98
N GLN A 4 -20.05 22.97 -27.00
CA GLN A 4 -21.02 22.11 -27.66
C GLN A 4 -21.26 20.92 -26.71
N ILE A 5 -22.49 20.82 -26.19
CA ILE A 5 -22.96 19.61 -25.53
C ILE A 5 -23.23 18.62 -26.66
N ILE A 6 -22.27 17.73 -26.91
CA ILE A 6 -22.49 16.58 -27.78
C ILE A 6 -23.40 15.63 -27.00
N LYS A 7 -24.64 15.52 -27.44
CA LYS A 7 -25.57 14.53 -26.92
C LYS A 7 -25.13 13.18 -27.50
N VAL A 8 -24.27 12.46 -26.79
CA VAL A 8 -23.97 11.07 -27.10
C VAL A 8 -25.24 10.29 -26.76
N THR A 9 -25.91 9.76 -27.77
CA THR A 9 -27.05 8.87 -27.62
C THR A 9 -26.52 7.46 -27.32
N ALA A 10 -27.32 6.63 -26.68
CA ALA A 10 -26.96 5.22 -26.40
C ALA A 10 -26.76 4.41 -27.70
N ASP A 11 -27.12 4.97 -28.83
CA ASP A 11 -27.10 4.39 -30.16
C ASP A 11 -25.85 4.80 -30.99
N ASP A 12 -24.87 5.49 -30.42
CA ASP A 12 -23.58 5.63 -31.08
C ASP A 12 -22.97 4.23 -31.16
N GLU A 13 -23.20 3.56 -32.28
CA GLU A 13 -22.70 2.21 -32.58
C GLU A 13 -21.18 2.24 -32.46
N LEU A 14 -20.69 1.62 -31.38
CA LEU A 14 -19.28 1.33 -31.22
C LEU A 14 -18.86 0.44 -32.39
N GLN A 15 -17.77 0.78 -33.07
CA GLN A 15 -17.33 0.04 -34.24
C GLN A 15 -16.98 -1.38 -33.84
N GLU A 16 -17.38 -2.37 -34.67
CA GLU A 16 -17.11 -3.82 -34.46
C GLU A 16 -15.62 -4.12 -34.21
N ASN A 17 -14.72 -3.27 -34.69
CA ASN A 17 -13.26 -3.43 -34.57
C ASN A 17 -12.64 -2.85 -33.31
N PHE A 18 -13.43 -2.25 -32.42
CA PHE A 18 -12.89 -1.66 -31.19
C PHE A 18 -12.52 -2.73 -30.19
N ILE A 19 -11.42 -2.48 -29.47
CA ILE A 19 -11.05 -3.26 -28.29
C ILE A 19 -11.86 -2.74 -27.11
N TYR A 20 -12.55 -3.64 -26.44
CA TYR A 20 -13.38 -3.38 -25.26
C TYR A 20 -12.69 -3.96 -24.03
N PRO A 21 -11.91 -3.17 -23.27
CA PRO A 21 -11.23 -3.67 -22.08
C PRO A 21 -12.23 -4.00 -20.98
N ASP A 22 -12.55 -5.26 -20.85
CA ASP A 22 -13.45 -5.78 -19.81
C ASP A 22 -13.01 -7.16 -19.33
N ALA A 23 -13.42 -7.52 -18.13
CA ALA A 23 -13.20 -8.83 -17.55
C ALA A 23 -14.17 -9.07 -16.38
N PRO A 24 -14.50 -10.34 -16.07
CA PRO A 24 -15.28 -10.64 -14.89
C PRO A 24 -14.50 -10.35 -13.60
N ILE A 25 -15.21 -9.86 -12.58
CA ILE A 25 -14.65 -9.63 -11.24
C ILE A 25 -14.66 -10.95 -10.48
N SER A 26 -13.52 -11.32 -9.91
CA SER A 26 -13.43 -12.57 -9.15
C SER A 26 -14.25 -12.51 -7.86
N VAL A 27 -15.08 -13.53 -7.65
CA VAL A 27 -15.82 -13.72 -6.39
C VAL A 27 -14.91 -14.06 -5.22
N ASP A 28 -13.67 -14.46 -5.47
CA ASP A 28 -12.68 -14.82 -4.45
C ASP A 28 -11.91 -13.61 -3.92
N TRP A 29 -12.08 -12.44 -4.51
CA TRP A 29 -11.39 -11.24 -4.03
C TRP A 29 -11.98 -10.71 -2.72
N ASP A 30 -11.12 -10.21 -1.85
CA ASP A 30 -11.52 -9.51 -0.63
C ASP A 30 -12.38 -8.29 -0.96
N ARG A 31 -11.99 -7.50 -1.99
CA ARG A 31 -12.74 -6.33 -2.42
C ARG A 31 -14.15 -6.66 -2.92
N THR A 32 -14.31 -7.77 -3.64
CA THR A 32 -15.64 -8.19 -4.09
C THR A 32 -16.59 -8.42 -2.92
N ASN A 33 -16.09 -9.01 -1.85
CA ASN A 33 -16.90 -9.35 -0.67
C ASN A 33 -17.10 -8.16 0.27
N GLU A 34 -16.03 -7.43 0.61
CA GLU A 34 -16.12 -6.30 1.53
C GLU A 34 -16.91 -5.13 0.95
N ASP A 35 -16.74 -4.86 -0.34
CA ASP A 35 -17.45 -3.78 -1.04
C ASP A 35 -18.82 -4.21 -1.56
N LYS A 36 -19.20 -5.51 -1.38
CA LYS A 36 -20.47 -6.11 -1.79
C LYS A 36 -20.77 -5.89 -3.28
N LEU A 37 -19.78 -6.13 -4.12
CA LEU A 37 -19.85 -5.78 -5.54
C LEU A 37 -20.95 -6.53 -6.25
N ILE A 38 -21.07 -7.85 -6.06
CA ILE A 38 -22.08 -8.68 -6.72
C ILE A 38 -23.50 -8.26 -6.29
N GLU A 39 -23.73 -7.98 -5.00
CA GLU A 39 -25.01 -7.49 -4.49
C GLU A 39 -25.40 -6.14 -5.10
N LYS A 40 -24.41 -5.32 -5.48
CA LYS A 40 -24.59 -4.01 -6.12
C LYS A 40 -24.66 -4.09 -7.65
N GLY A 41 -24.67 -5.31 -8.23
CA GLY A 41 -24.80 -5.53 -9.67
C GLY A 41 -23.50 -5.32 -10.45
N ILE A 42 -22.35 -5.38 -9.80
CA ILE A 42 -21.02 -5.27 -10.42
C ILE A 42 -20.48 -6.69 -10.60
N GLN A 43 -20.49 -7.19 -11.83
CA GLN A 43 -19.98 -8.52 -12.21
C GLN A 43 -18.75 -8.43 -13.10
N ASN A 44 -18.64 -7.35 -13.87
CA ASN A 44 -17.53 -7.05 -14.75
C ASN A 44 -16.97 -5.65 -14.47
N PHE A 45 -15.76 -5.37 -14.94
CA PHE A 45 -15.17 -4.04 -14.77
C PHE A 45 -15.92 -2.94 -15.54
N SER A 46 -16.56 -3.27 -16.68
CA SER A 46 -17.44 -2.35 -17.40
C SER A 46 -18.62 -1.87 -16.55
N ASP A 47 -19.11 -2.67 -15.60
CA ASP A 47 -20.23 -2.32 -14.73
C ASP A 47 -19.92 -1.16 -13.78
N PHE A 48 -18.64 -0.85 -13.53
CA PHE A 48 -18.25 0.34 -12.78
C PHE A 48 -18.55 1.65 -13.49
N PHE A 49 -18.86 1.62 -14.77
CA PHE A 49 -19.16 2.80 -15.57
C PHE A 49 -20.64 2.89 -15.91
N THR A 50 -21.12 4.10 -16.24
CA THR A 50 -22.34 4.21 -17.04
C THR A 50 -22.03 3.78 -18.46
N THR A 51 -23.02 3.30 -19.19
CA THR A 51 -22.83 2.89 -20.61
C THR A 51 -22.18 4.01 -21.45
N ARG A 52 -22.62 5.25 -21.26
CA ARG A 52 -22.05 6.41 -21.94
C ARG A 52 -20.57 6.61 -21.63
N ASN A 53 -20.21 6.63 -20.35
CA ASN A 53 -18.82 6.86 -19.97
C ASN A 53 -17.93 5.66 -20.35
N TYR A 54 -18.42 4.43 -20.25
CA TYR A 54 -17.68 3.29 -20.74
C TYR A 54 -17.39 3.40 -22.24
N ASN A 55 -18.41 3.65 -23.05
CA ASN A 55 -18.27 3.75 -24.49
C ASN A 55 -17.32 4.91 -24.89
N LEU A 56 -17.42 6.06 -24.24
CA LEU A 56 -16.50 7.17 -24.51
C LEU A 56 -15.06 6.85 -24.12
N ASN A 57 -14.83 6.17 -22.99
CA ASN A 57 -13.51 5.71 -22.63
C ASN A 57 -12.97 4.68 -23.64
N VAL A 58 -13.80 3.75 -24.14
CA VAL A 58 -13.44 2.79 -25.19
C VAL A 58 -13.04 3.51 -26.49
N VAL A 59 -13.81 4.48 -26.93
CA VAL A 59 -13.48 5.29 -28.13
C VAL A 59 -12.12 5.97 -27.97
N ILE A 60 -11.91 6.68 -26.86
CA ILE A 60 -10.63 7.36 -26.58
C ILE A 60 -9.49 6.36 -26.55
N PHE A 61 -9.67 5.23 -25.87
CA PHE A 61 -8.66 4.19 -25.75
C PHE A 61 -8.25 3.63 -27.11
N ASN A 62 -9.21 3.32 -28.00
CA ASN A 62 -8.91 2.82 -29.33
C ASN A 62 -8.19 3.87 -30.19
N HIS A 63 -8.53 5.16 -30.07
CA HIS A 63 -7.75 6.21 -30.74
C HIS A 63 -6.31 6.29 -30.22
N ILE A 64 -6.09 6.08 -28.93
CA ILE A 64 -4.71 5.98 -28.38
C ILE A 64 -3.98 4.78 -28.96
N LEU A 65 -4.65 3.63 -29.10
CA LEU A 65 -4.06 2.44 -29.74
C LEU A 65 -3.73 2.69 -31.22
N ASP A 66 -4.54 3.46 -31.94
CA ASP A 66 -4.24 3.80 -33.33
C ASP A 66 -3.05 4.75 -33.44
N LEU A 67 -2.96 5.75 -32.55
CA LEU A 67 -1.78 6.62 -32.46
C LEU A 67 -0.51 5.83 -32.14
N LYS A 68 -0.62 4.76 -31.32
CA LYS A 68 0.51 3.89 -30.99
C LYS A 68 1.04 3.08 -32.16
N LYS A 69 0.19 2.79 -33.17
CA LYS A 69 0.57 2.07 -34.39
C LYS A 69 1.22 3.00 -35.43
N ASP A 70 1.14 4.30 -35.24
CA ASP A 70 1.68 5.30 -36.17
C ASP A 70 3.13 5.61 -35.80
N ASP A 71 4.06 5.04 -36.56
CA ASP A 71 5.52 5.24 -36.38
C ASP A 71 5.98 6.70 -36.62
N THR A 72 5.14 7.56 -37.16
CA THR A 72 5.45 8.99 -37.34
C THR A 72 5.24 9.82 -36.07
N ILE A 73 4.60 9.26 -35.07
CA ILE A 73 4.28 9.90 -33.79
C ILE A 73 5.30 9.47 -32.72
N ASP A 74 5.78 10.43 -31.94
CA ASP A 74 6.66 10.15 -30.80
C ASP A 74 5.94 9.26 -29.77
N GLN A 75 6.47 8.06 -29.57
CA GLN A 75 5.88 7.06 -28.68
C GLN A 75 5.86 7.51 -27.20
N ASN A 76 6.80 8.38 -26.78
CA ASN A 76 6.76 8.97 -25.44
C ASN A 76 5.52 9.88 -25.27
N LEU A 77 5.14 10.59 -26.32
CA LEU A 77 3.92 11.40 -26.29
C LEU A 77 2.68 10.53 -26.20
N VAL A 78 2.64 9.39 -26.91
CA VAL A 78 1.53 8.42 -26.84
C VAL A 78 1.46 7.78 -25.43
N ASP A 79 2.59 7.43 -24.83
CA ASP A 79 2.66 6.93 -23.46
C ASP A 79 2.16 7.98 -22.44
N CYS A 80 2.52 9.26 -22.62
CA CYS A 80 1.98 10.36 -21.80
C CYS A 80 0.47 10.52 -21.96
N LEU A 81 -0.05 10.37 -23.18
CA LEU A 81 -1.49 10.43 -23.44
C LEU A 81 -2.23 9.24 -22.80
N TYR A 82 -1.67 8.03 -22.91
CA TYR A 82 -2.20 6.86 -22.22
C TYR A 82 -2.19 7.06 -20.70
N PHE A 83 -1.13 7.62 -20.13
CA PHE A 83 -1.05 7.92 -18.70
C PHE A 83 -2.12 8.92 -18.27
N ALA A 84 -2.38 9.96 -19.09
CA ALA A 84 -3.49 10.89 -18.86
C ALA A 84 -4.84 10.19 -18.88
N PHE A 85 -5.06 9.32 -19.87
CA PHE A 85 -6.28 8.51 -20.01
C PHE A 85 -6.47 7.60 -18.78
N SER A 86 -5.47 6.79 -18.44
CA SER A 86 -5.49 5.89 -17.29
C SER A 86 -5.82 6.65 -15.98
N SER A 87 -5.20 7.82 -15.80
CA SER A 87 -5.45 8.69 -14.64
C SER A 87 -6.87 9.29 -14.64
N SER A 88 -7.50 9.48 -15.82
CA SER A 88 -8.86 10.00 -15.92
C SER A 88 -9.95 9.01 -15.52
N LEU A 89 -9.67 7.69 -15.64
CA LEU A 89 -10.62 6.63 -15.29
C LEU A 89 -11.12 6.72 -13.84
N ARG A 90 -10.31 7.27 -12.93
CA ARG A 90 -10.69 7.48 -11.52
C ARG A 90 -11.86 8.43 -11.31
N TYR A 91 -12.19 9.25 -12.31
CA TYR A 91 -13.20 10.28 -12.22
C TYR A 91 -14.42 10.01 -13.09
N THR A 92 -14.33 9.03 -13.98
CA THR A 92 -15.35 8.77 -15.03
C THR A 92 -16.21 7.54 -14.75
N ASN A 93 -16.15 7.02 -13.52
CA ASN A 93 -16.85 5.81 -13.09
C ASN A 93 -17.91 6.10 -12.01
N LYS A 94 -18.75 5.10 -11.68
CA LYS A 94 -19.81 5.19 -10.67
C LYS A 94 -19.30 5.30 -9.23
N MET A 95 -18.01 5.05 -8.98
CA MET A 95 -17.37 5.22 -7.67
C MET A 95 -17.00 6.68 -7.38
N SER A 96 -17.13 7.58 -8.37
CA SER A 96 -16.90 9.02 -8.23
C SER A 96 -18.09 9.67 -7.53
N LYS A 97 -17.90 10.04 -6.26
CA LYS A 97 -18.95 10.63 -5.43
C LYS A 97 -19.12 12.13 -5.68
N VAL A 98 -20.29 12.63 -5.31
CA VAL A 98 -20.56 14.07 -5.22
C VAL A 98 -19.61 14.70 -4.21
N SER A 99 -18.95 15.78 -4.60
CA SER A 99 -18.11 16.62 -3.72
C SER A 99 -18.72 18.02 -3.62
N ASP A 100 -18.29 18.80 -2.63
CA ASP A 100 -18.74 20.19 -2.47
C ASP A 100 -18.41 21.10 -3.67
N HIS A 101 -17.53 20.60 -4.56
CA HIS A 101 -17.08 21.32 -5.77
C HIS A 101 -17.49 20.63 -7.08
N TRP A 102 -18.45 19.72 -7.05
CA TRP A 102 -18.86 18.94 -8.22
C TRP A 102 -19.39 19.83 -9.36
N GLU A 103 -20.10 20.92 -9.03
CA GLU A 103 -20.64 21.89 -10.00
C GLU A 103 -19.56 22.54 -10.84
N ASN A 104 -18.34 22.64 -10.34
CA ASN A 104 -17.17 23.16 -11.05
C ASN A 104 -16.42 22.07 -11.86
N GLY A 105 -17.06 20.92 -12.12
CA GLY A 105 -16.43 19.79 -12.84
C GLY A 105 -15.31 19.09 -12.06
N LYS A 106 -15.33 19.19 -10.73
CA LYS A 106 -14.35 18.57 -9.83
C LYS A 106 -15.01 17.48 -8.96
N PRO A 107 -15.40 16.32 -9.53
CA PRO A 107 -15.90 15.22 -8.74
C PRO A 107 -14.81 14.70 -7.82
N SER A 108 -15.19 14.07 -6.71
CA SER A 108 -14.25 13.29 -5.94
C SER A 108 -13.84 12.07 -6.75
N ALA A 109 -12.54 11.77 -6.80
CA ALA A 109 -12.07 10.54 -7.39
C ALA A 109 -12.58 9.32 -6.61
N MET A 110 -12.63 8.16 -7.28
CA MET A 110 -12.85 6.88 -6.60
C MET A 110 -11.88 6.69 -5.43
N ASP A 111 -12.30 5.93 -4.41
CA ASP A 111 -11.45 5.59 -3.27
C ASP A 111 -10.17 4.87 -3.73
N LYS A 112 -9.09 5.01 -2.97
CA LYS A 112 -7.80 4.38 -3.28
C LYS A 112 -7.67 2.97 -2.72
N HIS A 113 -8.51 2.62 -1.73
CA HIS A 113 -8.38 1.39 -0.95
C HIS A 113 -9.60 0.48 -1.05
N ALA A 114 -10.63 0.89 -1.80
CA ALA A 114 -11.88 0.15 -1.95
C ALA A 114 -12.56 0.43 -3.30
N TYR A 115 -13.35 -0.52 -3.76
CA TYR A 115 -14.31 -0.37 -4.86
C TYR A 115 -15.66 0.11 -4.31
N TRP A 116 -15.61 1.20 -3.56
CA TRP A 116 -16.79 1.72 -2.90
C TRP A 116 -17.72 2.46 -3.86
N LEU A 117 -18.95 1.94 -4.02
CA LEU A 117 -19.99 2.60 -4.80
C LEU A 117 -20.87 3.44 -3.85
N PRO A 118 -20.92 4.77 -4.04
CA PRO A 118 -21.84 5.64 -3.31
C PRO A 118 -23.29 5.45 -3.77
N ASN A 119 -24.24 5.80 -2.92
CA ASN A 119 -25.67 5.80 -3.30
C ASN A 119 -25.99 6.80 -4.41
N VAL A 120 -25.21 7.88 -4.47
CA VAL A 120 -25.29 8.91 -5.52
C VAL A 120 -23.90 9.16 -6.06
N TYR A 121 -23.72 9.02 -7.36
CA TYR A 121 -22.48 9.27 -8.06
C TYR A 121 -22.66 10.36 -9.12
N ILE A 122 -21.55 10.91 -9.58
CA ILE A 122 -21.51 11.89 -10.66
C ILE A 122 -21.09 11.20 -11.96
N GLU A 123 -21.90 11.32 -13.00
CA GLU A 123 -21.47 10.98 -14.35
C GLU A 123 -20.62 12.14 -14.90
N SER A 124 -19.32 12.06 -14.70
CA SER A 124 -18.38 13.10 -15.13
C SER A 124 -18.21 13.12 -16.64
N ASN A 125 -17.97 14.30 -17.20
CA ASN A 125 -17.62 14.44 -18.60
C ASN A 125 -16.21 13.86 -18.86
N VAL A 126 -16.13 12.79 -19.64
CA VAL A 126 -14.91 12.02 -19.91
C VAL A 126 -13.83 12.89 -20.57
N LEU A 127 -14.20 13.68 -21.60
CA LEU A 127 -13.25 14.54 -22.32
C LEU A 127 -12.69 15.65 -21.40
N LEU A 128 -13.52 16.21 -20.53
CA LEU A 128 -13.07 17.20 -19.56
C LEU A 128 -12.07 16.59 -18.57
N GLN A 129 -12.32 15.38 -18.08
CA GLN A 129 -11.40 14.71 -17.16
C GLN A 129 -10.08 14.34 -17.86
N LEU A 130 -10.13 13.84 -19.08
CA LEU A 130 -8.92 13.60 -19.89
C LEU A 130 -8.11 14.89 -20.06
N LYS A 131 -8.74 16.00 -20.49
CA LYS A 131 -8.07 17.29 -20.62
C LYS A 131 -7.42 17.76 -19.32
N ASN A 132 -8.12 17.61 -18.19
CA ASN A 132 -7.58 17.98 -16.87
C ASN A 132 -6.33 17.14 -16.51
N ARG A 133 -6.32 15.85 -16.88
CA ARG A 133 -5.15 14.98 -16.65
C ARG A 133 -3.99 15.29 -17.57
N MET A 134 -4.25 15.58 -18.84
CA MET A 134 -3.21 16.04 -19.77
C MET A 134 -2.53 17.31 -19.26
N GLU A 135 -3.31 18.28 -18.79
CA GLU A 135 -2.75 19.50 -18.20
C GLU A 135 -1.96 19.25 -16.92
N ALA A 136 -2.40 18.30 -16.07
CA ALA A 136 -1.65 17.90 -14.89
C ALA A 136 -0.30 17.26 -15.25
N ILE A 137 -0.27 16.38 -16.26
CA ILE A 137 0.98 15.78 -16.77
C ILE A 137 1.91 16.84 -17.34
N ARG A 138 1.39 17.74 -18.18
CA ARG A 138 2.18 18.86 -18.73
C ARG A 138 2.87 19.68 -17.62
N LYS A 139 2.13 20.00 -16.54
CA LYS A 139 2.70 20.70 -15.38
C LYS A 139 3.73 19.84 -14.63
N GLY A 140 3.47 18.54 -14.50
CA GLY A 140 4.40 17.61 -13.88
C GLY A 140 5.72 17.49 -14.64
N LEU A 141 5.65 17.38 -15.97
CA LEU A 141 6.84 17.34 -16.83
C LEU A 141 7.66 18.63 -16.71
N ALA A 142 7.00 19.81 -16.80
CA ALA A 142 7.69 21.09 -16.63
C ALA A 142 8.33 21.25 -15.24
N PHE A 143 7.69 20.76 -14.19
CA PHE A 143 8.26 20.73 -12.84
C PHE A 143 9.48 19.80 -12.76
N SER A 144 9.38 18.59 -13.34
CA SER A 144 10.49 17.64 -13.36
C SER A 144 11.69 18.20 -14.13
N GLU A 145 11.47 18.83 -15.27
CA GLU A 145 12.53 19.46 -16.06
C GLU A 145 13.28 20.54 -15.25
N GLN A 146 12.58 21.33 -14.44
CA GLN A 146 13.19 22.33 -13.57
C GLN A 146 14.00 21.73 -12.39
N LYS A 147 13.58 20.56 -11.89
CA LYS A 147 14.15 19.95 -10.68
C LYS A 147 15.21 18.91 -10.97
N ILE A 148 15.09 18.21 -12.08
CA ILE A 148 15.99 17.12 -12.48
C ILE A 148 16.84 17.60 -13.65
N SER A 149 17.74 18.55 -13.37
CA SER A 149 18.59 19.16 -14.41
C SER A 149 19.73 18.24 -14.91
N SER A 150 19.98 17.10 -14.24
CA SER A 150 21.13 16.24 -14.55
C SER A 150 20.85 14.72 -14.44
N GLY A 151 19.59 14.32 -14.20
CA GLY A 151 19.24 12.89 -14.11
C GLY A 151 19.10 12.29 -15.51
N ILE A 152 20.01 11.40 -15.88
CA ILE A 152 19.93 10.60 -17.12
C ILE A 152 19.45 9.21 -16.75
N GLU A 153 18.39 8.73 -17.40
CA GLU A 153 18.01 7.33 -17.28
C GLU A 153 19.06 6.45 -17.96
N MET A 154 19.56 5.47 -17.21
CA MET A 154 20.56 4.51 -17.68
C MET A 154 19.90 3.13 -17.71
N LEU A 155 19.88 2.53 -18.90
CA LEU A 155 19.34 1.17 -19.09
C LEU A 155 20.37 0.11 -18.66
N ASP A 156 21.65 0.45 -18.72
CA ASP A 156 22.75 -0.43 -18.30
C ASP A 156 23.04 -0.21 -16.82
N ILE A 157 22.77 -1.22 -16.01
CA ILE A 157 22.97 -1.21 -14.56
C ILE A 157 24.45 -1.07 -14.19
N ASP A 158 25.36 -1.68 -14.93
CA ASP A 158 26.80 -1.58 -14.64
C ASP A 158 27.29 -0.15 -14.88
N GLN A 159 26.82 0.51 -15.93
CA GLN A 159 27.12 1.94 -16.16
C GLN A 159 26.53 2.82 -15.04
N LEU A 160 25.29 2.53 -14.60
CA LEU A 160 24.68 3.28 -13.50
C LEU A 160 25.49 3.16 -12.21
N LEU A 161 25.93 1.95 -11.85
CA LEU A 161 26.71 1.72 -10.63
C LEU A 161 28.07 2.41 -10.61
N HIS A 162 28.60 2.72 -11.77
CA HIS A 162 29.87 3.45 -11.93
C HIS A 162 29.71 4.94 -12.25
N SER A 163 28.44 5.40 -12.37
CA SER A 163 28.13 6.80 -12.63
C SER A 163 27.98 7.61 -11.34
N ASN A 164 28.33 8.89 -11.42
CA ASN A 164 28.07 9.84 -10.33
C ASN A 164 26.66 10.44 -10.36
N SER A 165 25.88 10.19 -11.42
CA SER A 165 24.53 10.69 -11.58
C SER A 165 23.76 9.79 -12.54
N GLY A 166 22.48 9.59 -12.27
CA GLY A 166 21.59 8.81 -13.11
C GLY A 166 20.59 8.00 -12.29
N PHE A 167 19.67 7.38 -12.98
CA PHE A 167 18.69 6.45 -12.42
C PHE A 167 18.34 5.37 -13.42
N SER A 168 17.79 4.28 -12.93
CA SER A 168 17.21 3.22 -13.77
C SER A 168 15.86 2.79 -13.19
N VAL A 169 14.89 2.51 -14.06
CA VAL A 169 13.58 2.00 -13.68
C VAL A 169 13.50 0.53 -14.08
N LEU A 170 13.35 -0.35 -13.09
CA LEU A 170 13.27 -1.79 -13.29
C LEU A 170 11.81 -2.25 -13.13
N ASN A 171 11.23 -2.81 -14.19
CA ASN A 171 9.92 -3.43 -14.14
C ASN A 171 10.04 -4.93 -13.81
N GLN A 172 10.25 -5.23 -12.52
CA GLN A 172 10.41 -6.61 -12.06
C GLN A 172 10.07 -6.75 -10.57
N SER A 173 10.00 -7.99 -10.10
CA SER A 173 9.82 -8.28 -8.67
C SER A 173 11.10 -7.95 -7.88
N SER A 174 10.94 -7.34 -6.70
CA SER A 174 12.06 -6.99 -5.81
C SER A 174 12.68 -8.19 -5.08
N ASP A 175 12.17 -9.39 -5.28
CA ASP A 175 12.75 -10.62 -4.73
C ASP A 175 13.91 -11.18 -5.56
N VAL A 176 14.18 -10.59 -6.73
CA VAL A 176 15.33 -10.87 -7.59
C VAL A 176 15.72 -9.58 -8.30
N LEU A 177 16.93 -9.07 -8.07
CA LEU A 177 17.41 -7.84 -8.65
C LEU A 177 18.64 -8.09 -9.56
N PRO A 178 18.74 -7.46 -10.75
CA PRO A 178 19.91 -7.56 -11.64
C PRO A 178 21.06 -6.67 -11.12
N LEU A 179 21.37 -6.77 -9.84
CA LEU A 179 22.40 -5.99 -9.16
C LEU A 179 23.47 -6.93 -8.60
N PRO A 180 24.77 -6.56 -8.68
CA PRO A 180 25.82 -7.31 -8.02
C PRO A 180 25.66 -7.34 -6.51
N ASP A 181 26.26 -8.34 -5.86
CA ASP A 181 26.35 -8.39 -4.41
C ASP A 181 27.08 -7.16 -3.87
N LYS A 182 26.61 -6.63 -2.75
CA LYS A 182 27.24 -5.51 -2.03
C LYS A 182 27.50 -4.27 -2.90
N SER A 183 26.59 -3.96 -3.82
CA SER A 183 26.71 -2.82 -4.73
C SER A 183 25.95 -1.57 -4.27
N ILE A 184 24.94 -1.72 -3.39
CA ILE A 184 24.00 -0.67 -3.01
C ILE A 184 24.29 -0.15 -1.59
N ASN A 185 24.24 1.18 -1.42
CA ASN A 185 24.49 1.81 -0.11
C ASN A 185 23.25 1.79 0.79
N ALA A 186 22.05 1.95 0.21
CA ALA A 186 20.81 1.94 0.96
C ALA A 186 19.66 1.35 0.12
N VAL A 187 18.78 0.60 0.76
CA VAL A 187 17.47 0.22 0.25
C VAL A 187 16.43 1.01 1.05
N ILE A 188 15.60 1.79 0.36
CA ILE A 188 14.54 2.61 0.98
C ILE A 188 13.23 2.16 0.37
N THR A 189 12.28 1.72 1.22
CA THR A 189 11.02 1.14 0.75
C THR A 189 9.86 1.45 1.68
N ASP A 190 8.63 1.27 1.18
CA ASP A 190 7.39 1.29 1.92
C ASP A 190 6.70 -0.06 1.64
N PRO A 191 6.93 -1.10 2.48
CA PRO A 191 6.40 -2.43 2.22
C PRO A 191 4.87 -2.46 2.38
N PRO A 192 4.16 -3.40 1.74
CA PRO A 192 2.71 -3.55 1.92
C PRO A 192 2.33 -3.79 3.39
N TYR A 193 1.22 -3.20 3.84
CA TYR A 193 0.78 -3.21 5.25
C TYR A 193 -0.18 -4.37 5.56
N GLY A 194 0.23 -5.60 5.27
CA GLY A 194 -0.54 -6.81 5.54
C GLY A 194 -1.87 -6.85 4.78
N SER A 195 -2.99 -6.85 5.49
CA SER A 195 -4.33 -6.92 4.90
C SER A 195 -4.99 -5.55 4.62
N ASN A 196 -4.29 -4.44 4.87
CA ASN A 196 -4.91 -3.10 4.79
C ASN A 196 -5.31 -2.72 3.36
N VAL A 197 -4.51 -3.11 2.37
CA VAL A 197 -4.73 -2.79 0.96
C VAL A 197 -4.50 -4.02 0.10
N GLN A 198 -5.49 -4.39 -0.71
CA GLN A 198 -5.38 -5.46 -1.70
C GLN A 198 -4.94 -4.84 -3.04
N TYR A 199 -3.63 -4.60 -3.16
CA TYR A 199 -3.06 -3.84 -4.29
C TYR A 199 -3.34 -4.47 -5.64
N GLY A 200 -3.19 -5.80 -5.77
CA GLY A 200 -3.45 -6.54 -6.98
C GLY A 200 -4.91 -6.44 -7.41
N GLU A 201 -5.84 -6.65 -6.48
CA GLU A 201 -7.28 -6.55 -6.74
C GLU A 201 -7.67 -5.13 -7.18
N LEU A 202 -7.14 -4.10 -6.51
CA LEU A 202 -7.45 -2.71 -6.83
C LEU A 202 -6.79 -2.24 -8.13
N SER A 203 -5.58 -2.71 -8.43
CA SER A 203 -4.88 -2.35 -9.68
C SER A 203 -5.54 -2.97 -10.91
N ALA A 204 -6.26 -4.07 -10.75
CA ALA A 204 -6.95 -4.75 -11.84
C ALA A 204 -7.88 -3.82 -12.64
N TYR A 205 -8.50 -2.84 -11.99
CA TYR A 205 -9.33 -1.82 -12.61
C TYR A 205 -8.62 -1.06 -13.75
N TRP A 206 -7.31 -0.80 -13.59
CA TRP A 206 -6.48 -0.18 -14.63
C TRP A 206 -5.78 -1.22 -15.52
N ASN A 207 -5.45 -2.37 -14.95
CA ASN A 207 -4.67 -3.39 -15.63
C ASN A 207 -5.41 -3.99 -16.83
N ILE A 208 -6.73 -4.07 -16.81
CA ILE A 208 -7.52 -4.51 -17.98
C ILE A 208 -7.30 -3.62 -19.21
N TRP A 209 -7.10 -2.31 -19.02
CA TRP A 209 -6.76 -1.35 -20.08
C TRP A 209 -5.28 -1.45 -20.46
N TYR A 210 -4.40 -1.50 -19.44
CA TYR A 210 -2.96 -1.56 -19.63
C TYR A 210 -2.52 -2.84 -20.35
N GLN A 211 -3.14 -3.96 -20.05
CA GLN A 211 -2.91 -5.23 -20.73
C GLN A 211 -3.10 -5.08 -22.25
N GLN A 212 -4.18 -4.45 -22.67
CA GLN A 212 -4.46 -4.22 -24.10
C GLN A 212 -3.49 -3.21 -24.71
N TYR A 213 -3.11 -2.20 -23.94
CA TYR A 213 -2.15 -1.18 -24.38
C TYR A 213 -0.75 -1.74 -24.60
N ARG A 214 -0.31 -2.69 -23.78
CA ARG A 214 1.03 -3.31 -23.83
C ARG A 214 1.04 -4.70 -24.45
N HIS A 215 -0.11 -5.23 -24.91
CA HIS A 215 -0.25 -6.59 -25.44
C HIS A 215 0.27 -7.66 -24.48
N LEU A 216 -0.15 -7.59 -23.22
CA LEU A 216 0.23 -8.55 -22.19
C LEU A 216 -0.77 -9.71 -22.17
N ASP A 217 -0.29 -10.92 -21.86
CA ASP A 217 -1.12 -12.13 -21.82
C ASP A 217 -2.14 -12.13 -20.66
N SER A 218 -1.88 -11.41 -19.59
CA SER A 218 -2.74 -11.34 -18.40
C SER A 218 -2.62 -10.01 -17.68
N PHE A 219 -3.74 -9.53 -17.13
CA PHE A 219 -3.80 -8.42 -16.19
C PHE A 219 -3.88 -8.87 -14.72
N ILE A 220 -4.01 -10.19 -14.50
CA ILE A 220 -4.17 -10.76 -13.16
C ILE A 220 -2.91 -10.51 -12.34
N TYR A 221 -3.10 -10.00 -11.14
CA TYR A 221 -2.01 -9.77 -10.20
C TYR A 221 -1.29 -11.08 -9.84
N ASN A 222 -0.03 -10.94 -9.50
CA ASN A 222 0.82 -12.08 -9.22
C ASN A 222 0.48 -12.72 -7.85
N GLU A 223 0.47 -14.04 -7.78
CA GLU A 223 0.40 -14.81 -6.53
C GLU A 223 1.53 -14.47 -5.54
N LYS A 224 2.62 -13.89 -6.04
CA LYS A 224 3.74 -13.39 -5.23
C LYS A 224 3.49 -12.05 -4.53
N GLU A 225 2.29 -11.49 -4.64
CA GLU A 225 1.96 -10.25 -3.93
C GLU A 225 2.09 -10.41 -2.41
N ALA A 226 2.85 -9.52 -1.77
CA ALA A 226 3.10 -9.56 -0.33
C ALA A 226 1.94 -8.93 0.44
N VAL A 227 0.79 -9.59 0.47
CA VAL A 227 -0.41 -9.18 1.21
C VAL A 227 -0.99 -10.35 1.99
N MET A 228 -1.93 -10.03 2.88
CA MET A 228 -2.77 -11.02 3.58
C MET A 228 -4.22 -10.85 3.13
N ASN A 229 -4.92 -11.96 2.89
CA ASN A 229 -6.35 -11.93 2.64
C ASN A 229 -7.14 -11.92 3.95
N ARG A 230 -8.26 -11.22 3.96
CA ARG A 230 -9.22 -11.22 5.07
C ARG A 230 -10.22 -12.35 4.96
N LYS A 231 -10.66 -12.68 3.74
CA LYS A 231 -11.58 -13.78 3.46
C LYS A 231 -10.82 -15.11 3.48
N LYS A 232 -11.08 -15.92 4.49
CA LYS A 232 -10.36 -17.20 4.71
C LYS A 232 -10.75 -18.34 3.77
N GLN A 233 -11.91 -18.27 3.13
CA GLN A 233 -12.48 -19.36 2.30
C GLN A 233 -12.34 -19.06 0.81
N ILE A 234 -11.13 -18.79 0.36
CA ILE A 234 -10.82 -18.52 -1.05
C ILE A 234 -9.71 -19.44 -1.55
N SER A 235 -9.73 -19.70 -2.84
CA SER A 235 -8.59 -20.37 -3.50
C SER A 235 -7.37 -19.45 -3.45
N GLY A 236 -6.19 -20.00 -3.10
CA GLY A 236 -4.96 -19.23 -3.00
C GLY A 236 -4.93 -18.24 -1.82
N PHE A 237 -5.62 -18.58 -0.71
CA PHE A 237 -5.62 -17.76 0.51
C PHE A 237 -4.21 -17.40 0.99
N LYS A 238 -3.94 -16.12 1.15
CA LYS A 238 -2.67 -15.55 1.62
C LYS A 238 -2.79 -15.21 3.11
N ASP A 239 -2.12 -15.98 3.94
CA ASP A 239 -2.07 -15.78 5.39
C ASP A 239 -0.82 -14.98 5.84
N ALA A 240 -0.61 -14.89 7.14
CA ALA A 240 0.56 -14.22 7.71
C ALA A 240 1.87 -14.92 7.33
N LEU A 241 1.86 -16.22 7.14
CA LEU A 241 3.05 -16.97 6.72
C LEU A 241 3.39 -16.69 5.24
N HIS A 242 2.38 -16.62 4.37
CA HIS A 242 2.58 -16.17 2.99
C HIS A 242 3.20 -14.77 2.95
N TYR A 243 2.64 -13.83 3.70
CA TYR A 243 3.13 -12.45 3.79
C TYR A 243 4.58 -12.39 4.29
N GLU A 244 4.89 -13.12 5.39
CA GLU A 244 6.27 -13.25 5.90
C GLU A 244 7.23 -13.79 4.83
N ASN A 245 6.86 -14.88 4.15
CA ASN A 245 7.71 -15.51 3.15
C ASN A 245 7.98 -14.58 1.96
N MET A 246 7.01 -13.81 1.51
CA MET A 246 7.19 -12.86 0.42
C MET A 246 8.13 -11.72 0.84
N LEU A 247 7.93 -11.13 2.02
CA LEU A 247 8.82 -10.11 2.56
C LEU A 247 10.22 -10.64 2.81
N PHE A 248 10.36 -11.88 3.32
CA PHE A 248 11.66 -12.51 3.53
C PHE A 248 12.45 -12.62 2.22
N ARG A 249 11.83 -13.00 1.12
CA ARG A 249 12.50 -13.08 -0.19
C ARG A 249 13.02 -11.71 -0.62
N VAL A 250 12.20 -10.66 -0.49
CA VAL A 250 12.59 -9.28 -0.82
C VAL A 250 13.71 -8.79 0.10
N PHE A 251 13.61 -9.01 1.40
CA PHE A 251 14.65 -8.59 2.35
C PHE A 251 15.95 -9.39 2.20
N LYS A 252 15.87 -10.68 1.86
CA LYS A 252 17.05 -11.50 1.56
C LYS A 252 17.79 -10.97 0.33
N GLU A 253 17.06 -10.59 -0.71
CA GLU A 253 17.65 -9.98 -1.89
C GLU A 253 18.21 -8.59 -1.59
N SER A 254 17.51 -7.79 -0.80
CA SER A 254 18.03 -6.51 -0.28
C SER A 254 19.33 -6.71 0.51
N HIS A 255 19.40 -7.75 1.34
CA HIS A 255 20.61 -8.07 2.08
C HIS A 255 21.77 -8.43 1.14
N ARG A 256 21.51 -9.19 0.08
CA ARG A 256 22.54 -9.56 -0.91
C ARG A 256 23.15 -8.33 -1.58
N VAL A 257 22.29 -7.42 -2.08
CA VAL A 257 22.75 -6.25 -2.85
C VAL A 257 23.32 -5.12 -2.00
N LEU A 258 22.91 -4.98 -0.73
CA LEU A 258 23.45 -3.98 0.17
C LEU A 258 24.93 -4.23 0.50
N LYS A 259 25.70 -3.16 0.63
CA LYS A 259 27.04 -3.16 1.23
C LYS A 259 26.98 -3.56 2.70
N ASP A 260 28.11 -3.95 3.29
CA ASP A 260 28.14 -4.43 4.68
C ASP A 260 27.80 -3.30 5.68
N ASP A 261 28.09 -2.05 5.35
CA ASP A 261 27.73 -0.85 6.10
C ASP A 261 26.43 -0.18 5.62
N GLY A 262 25.73 -0.82 4.65
CA GLY A 262 24.51 -0.31 4.06
C GLY A 262 23.28 -0.46 4.98
N TYR A 263 22.26 0.33 4.69
CA TYR A 263 21.02 0.40 5.46
C TYR A 263 19.83 -0.11 4.67
N LEU A 264 18.98 -0.90 5.34
CA LEU A 264 17.60 -1.16 4.91
C LEU A 264 16.68 -0.22 5.71
N VAL A 265 16.06 0.73 5.01
CA VAL A 265 15.17 1.72 5.62
C VAL A 265 13.77 1.51 5.09
N PHE A 266 12.79 1.41 5.98
CA PHE A 266 11.39 1.36 5.57
C PHE A 266 10.46 2.08 6.54
N THR A 267 9.34 2.57 6.01
CA THR A 267 8.21 3.06 6.80
C THR A 267 7.25 1.91 7.06
N PHE A 268 6.66 1.87 8.24
CA PHE A 268 5.62 0.89 8.53
C PHE A 268 4.73 1.33 9.68
N ASN A 269 3.42 1.10 9.53
CA ASN A 269 2.44 1.36 10.57
C ASN A 269 1.27 0.36 10.43
N ASN A 270 0.98 -0.37 11.50
CA ASN A 270 -0.17 -1.28 11.56
C ASN A 270 -0.62 -1.44 13.02
N LYS A 271 -1.92 -1.61 13.25
CA LYS A 271 -2.47 -1.90 14.59
C LYS A 271 -2.39 -3.38 14.94
N ASP A 272 -2.32 -4.24 13.94
CA ASP A 272 -2.28 -5.70 14.10
C ASP A 272 -0.86 -6.18 14.36
N LEU A 273 -0.58 -6.63 15.58
CA LEU A 273 0.73 -7.15 15.96
C LEU A 273 1.12 -8.42 15.18
N SER A 274 0.16 -9.19 14.64
CA SER A 274 0.51 -10.37 13.83
C SER A 274 1.21 -9.96 12.54
N VAL A 275 0.81 -8.82 11.94
CA VAL A 275 1.45 -8.25 10.75
C VAL A 275 2.85 -7.75 11.08
N TRP A 276 3.02 -7.07 12.23
CA TRP A 276 4.34 -6.66 12.71
C TRP A 276 5.28 -7.83 12.90
N ILE A 277 4.82 -8.89 13.55
CA ILE A 277 5.63 -10.06 13.84
C ILE A 277 6.05 -10.77 12.55
N ALA A 278 5.17 -10.86 11.55
CA ALA A 278 5.50 -11.40 10.24
C ALA A 278 6.61 -10.58 9.55
N LEU A 279 6.48 -9.25 9.54
CA LEU A 279 7.48 -8.34 8.97
C LEU A 279 8.81 -8.41 9.72
N LEU A 280 8.80 -8.32 11.06
CA LEU A 280 10.01 -8.37 11.90
C LEU A 280 10.71 -9.72 11.79
N ARG A 281 9.95 -10.82 11.67
CA ARG A 281 10.52 -12.15 11.48
C ARG A 281 11.18 -12.24 10.10
N ALA A 282 10.53 -11.73 9.06
CA ALA A 282 11.09 -11.70 7.70
C ALA A 282 12.42 -10.94 7.63
N VAL A 283 12.49 -9.75 8.23
CA VAL A 283 13.71 -8.92 8.21
C VAL A 283 14.83 -9.55 9.07
N THR A 284 14.49 -10.14 10.22
CA THR A 284 15.46 -10.83 11.09
C THR A 284 16.01 -12.09 10.42
N LYS A 285 15.16 -12.92 9.80
CA LYS A 285 15.57 -14.10 9.02
C LYS A 285 16.49 -13.72 7.85
N ALA A 286 16.29 -12.55 7.26
CA ALA A 286 17.11 -12.05 6.16
C ALA A 286 18.51 -11.59 6.61
N GLY A 287 18.79 -11.53 7.91
CA GLY A 287 20.10 -11.17 8.45
C GLY A 287 20.26 -9.69 8.79
N PHE A 288 19.16 -9.03 9.17
CA PHE A 288 19.19 -7.64 9.62
C PHE A 288 18.91 -7.52 11.11
N VAL A 289 19.47 -6.48 11.71
CA VAL A 289 19.23 -6.07 13.10
C VAL A 289 18.80 -4.62 13.15
N LEU A 290 17.94 -4.30 14.11
CA LEU A 290 17.53 -2.93 14.43
C LEU A 290 18.49 -2.37 15.49
N PRO A 291 19.30 -1.36 15.18
CA PRO A 291 20.15 -0.68 16.18
C PRO A 291 19.30 0.18 17.13
N GLU A 292 19.82 0.54 18.29
CA GLU A 292 19.10 1.34 19.31
C GLU A 292 18.52 2.66 18.77
N GLU A 293 19.23 3.32 17.86
CA GLU A 293 18.77 4.58 17.22
C GLU A 293 18.05 4.33 15.89
N GLY A 294 17.64 3.10 15.64
CA GLY A 294 17.07 2.67 14.34
C GLY A 294 15.61 3.02 14.12
N VAL A 295 14.93 3.63 15.11
CA VAL A 295 13.50 3.97 15.02
C VAL A 295 13.32 5.47 15.13
N ILE A 296 12.67 6.07 14.13
CA ILE A 296 12.30 7.49 14.13
C ILE A 296 10.79 7.57 13.90
N PHE A 297 10.10 8.33 14.73
CA PHE A 297 8.70 8.67 14.50
C PHE A 297 8.62 9.95 13.68
N GLN A 298 7.86 9.92 12.60
CA GLN A 298 7.56 11.07 11.76
C GLN A 298 6.10 11.45 11.94
N ASP A 299 5.86 12.64 12.48
CA ASP A 299 4.52 13.22 12.55
C ASP A 299 3.90 13.36 11.15
N TYR A 300 2.56 13.33 11.12
CA TYR A 300 1.84 13.49 9.87
C TYR A 300 2.09 14.87 9.23
N ILE A 301 2.15 14.89 7.91
CA ILE A 301 2.21 16.13 7.14
C ILE A 301 0.77 16.69 7.03
N GLU A 302 0.58 17.98 7.25
CA GLU A 302 -0.74 18.62 7.28
C GLU A 302 -1.60 18.40 6.01
N SER A 303 -0.95 18.20 4.86
CA SER A 303 -1.64 17.84 3.62
C SER A 303 -2.35 16.47 3.68
N TYR A 304 -1.98 15.60 4.60
CA TYR A 304 -2.62 14.29 4.83
C TYR A 304 -3.77 14.33 5.84
N LYS A 305 -3.98 15.45 6.54
CA LYS A 305 -5.02 15.62 7.57
C LYS A 305 -6.44 15.22 7.12
N ASN A 306 -6.70 15.31 5.83
CA ASN A 306 -7.97 14.94 5.21
C ASN A 306 -8.01 13.54 4.61
N THR A 307 -6.97 12.73 4.77
CA THR A 307 -6.96 11.34 4.30
C THR A 307 -7.83 10.46 5.19
N ALA A 308 -8.34 9.36 4.65
CA ALA A 308 -9.19 8.42 5.39
C ALA A 308 -8.49 7.89 6.65
N HIS A 309 -7.17 7.70 6.61
CA HIS A 309 -6.39 7.21 7.76
C HIS A 309 -6.42 8.14 8.97
N LEU A 310 -6.48 9.46 8.76
CA LEU A 310 -6.48 10.43 9.85
C LEU A 310 -7.89 10.86 10.30
N ARG A 311 -8.93 10.53 9.52
CA ARG A 311 -10.32 10.86 9.85
C ARG A 311 -10.93 9.98 10.93
N TYR A 312 -10.42 8.76 11.11
CA TYR A 312 -10.92 7.86 12.13
C TYR A 312 -10.18 8.08 13.44
N SER A 313 -10.90 8.46 14.48
CA SER A 313 -10.37 8.50 15.83
C SER A 313 -9.81 7.12 16.19
N GLY A 314 -8.56 7.08 16.66
CA GLY A 314 -7.91 5.83 17.03
C GLY A 314 -6.94 5.27 16.00
N ASN A 315 -6.69 5.95 14.90
CA ASN A 315 -5.55 5.62 14.04
C ASN A 315 -4.28 6.32 14.53
N ILE A 316 -3.15 5.65 14.36
CA ILE A 316 -1.83 6.23 14.64
C ILE A 316 -1.63 7.38 13.64
N GLN A 317 -1.37 8.58 14.15
CA GLN A 317 -1.13 9.77 13.33
C GLN A 317 0.38 9.88 13.12
N GLY A 318 0.85 9.58 11.93
CA GLY A 318 2.26 9.55 11.58
C GLY A 318 2.75 8.14 11.24
N ASP A 319 4.00 8.04 10.84
CA ASP A 319 4.64 6.80 10.44
C ASP A 319 5.93 6.58 11.23
N PHE A 320 6.24 5.31 11.50
CA PHE A 320 7.56 4.95 12.01
C PHE A 320 8.50 4.66 10.85
N ILE A 321 9.71 5.20 10.93
CA ILE A 321 10.81 4.93 10.01
C ILE A 321 11.80 4.02 10.73
N TYR A 322 12.05 2.86 10.16
CA TYR A 322 12.97 1.85 10.69
C TYR A 322 14.22 1.77 9.84
N SER A 323 15.37 1.85 10.47
CA SER A 323 16.68 1.77 9.82
C SER A 323 17.44 0.54 10.31
N PHE A 324 17.41 -0.53 9.54
CA PHE A 324 18.06 -1.79 9.85
C PHE A 324 19.46 -1.85 9.24
N LYS A 325 20.39 -2.53 9.92
CA LYS A 325 21.73 -2.88 9.44
C LYS A 325 21.89 -4.39 9.30
N LYS A 326 22.84 -4.81 8.46
CA LYS A 326 23.26 -6.21 8.42
C LYS A 326 23.81 -6.62 9.79
N GLY A 327 23.41 -7.78 10.27
CA GLY A 327 23.87 -8.31 11.55
C GLY A 327 23.02 -9.44 12.08
N LYS A 328 23.37 -9.88 13.28
CA LYS A 328 22.61 -10.88 14.05
C LYS A 328 22.42 -10.37 15.45
N TYR A 329 21.24 -10.63 16.00
CA TYR A 329 20.98 -10.37 17.42
C TYR A 329 21.79 -11.28 18.31
N GLU A 330 22.25 -10.78 19.45
CA GLU A 330 22.71 -11.64 20.55
C GLU A 330 21.51 -12.40 21.10
N ILE A 331 21.62 -13.73 21.11
CA ILE A 331 20.52 -14.59 21.50
C ILE A 331 20.50 -14.72 23.03
N ASN A 332 19.40 -14.31 23.63
CA ASN A 332 19.09 -14.60 25.01
C ASN A 332 18.18 -15.85 25.09
N ASP A 333 18.77 -16.97 25.44
CA ASP A 333 18.05 -18.25 25.49
C ASP A 333 16.91 -18.29 26.52
N SER A 334 16.97 -17.47 27.56
CA SER A 334 15.87 -17.38 28.54
C SER A 334 14.55 -16.93 27.90
N LEU A 335 14.59 -16.22 26.77
CA LEU A 335 13.40 -15.79 26.04
C LEU A 335 12.63 -16.97 25.41
N LYS A 336 13.27 -18.14 25.26
CA LYS A 336 12.63 -19.34 24.72
C LYS A 336 11.71 -20.04 25.73
N GLU A 337 11.88 -19.76 27.01
CA GLU A 337 11.10 -20.36 28.10
C GLU A 337 9.72 -19.73 28.27
N TYR A 338 9.49 -18.55 27.71
CA TYR A 338 8.22 -17.85 27.84
C TYR A 338 7.18 -18.36 26.86
N GLU A 339 5.95 -18.51 27.34
CA GLU A 339 4.79 -18.70 26.48
C GLU A 339 4.61 -17.44 25.62
N PRO A 340 4.48 -17.57 24.27
CA PRO A 340 4.58 -16.43 23.35
C PRO A 340 3.59 -15.31 23.60
N LEU A 341 2.32 -15.66 23.79
CA LEU A 341 1.27 -14.65 23.94
C LEU A 341 1.34 -13.98 25.31
N MET A 342 1.63 -14.75 26.35
CA MET A 342 1.79 -14.22 27.70
C MET A 342 3.00 -13.28 27.80
N TYR A 343 4.10 -13.60 27.10
CA TYR A 343 5.25 -12.72 27.02
C TYR A 343 4.87 -11.37 26.39
N ILE A 344 4.21 -11.38 25.22
CA ILE A 344 3.79 -10.17 24.53
C ILE A 344 2.83 -9.35 25.40
N GLU A 345 1.83 -9.98 26.01
CA GLU A 345 0.89 -9.32 26.93
C GLU A 345 1.60 -8.64 28.10
N THR A 346 2.56 -9.34 28.71
CA THR A 346 3.33 -8.83 29.83
C THR A 346 4.15 -7.61 29.42
N GLN A 347 4.81 -7.65 28.27
CA GLN A 347 5.59 -6.51 27.80
C GLN A 347 4.71 -5.30 27.47
N ILE A 348 3.58 -5.47 26.80
CA ILE A 348 2.63 -4.40 26.54
C ILE A 348 2.12 -3.79 27.88
N SER A 349 1.77 -4.67 28.84
CA SER A 349 1.31 -4.22 30.17
C SER A 349 2.37 -3.41 30.89
N ARG A 350 3.64 -3.84 30.84
CA ARG A 350 4.77 -3.12 31.41
C ARG A 350 4.95 -1.74 30.78
N ILE A 351 4.90 -1.67 29.45
CA ILE A 351 5.04 -0.39 28.72
C ILE A 351 3.90 0.56 29.10
N ILE A 352 2.65 0.08 29.14
CA ILE A 352 1.51 0.91 29.57
C ILE A 352 1.72 1.43 31.00
N ASN A 353 2.15 0.59 31.95
CA ASN A 353 2.42 1.02 33.31
C ASN A 353 3.50 2.11 33.35
N GLN A 354 4.56 1.99 32.56
CA GLN A 354 5.62 3.00 32.47
C GLN A 354 5.11 4.31 31.89
N LEU A 355 4.32 4.28 30.82
CA LEU A 355 3.72 5.47 30.21
C LEU A 355 2.85 6.25 31.22
N TYR A 356 2.06 5.52 32.01
CA TYR A 356 1.16 6.13 33.00
C TYR A 356 1.79 6.43 34.37
N ALA A 357 3.06 6.08 34.60
CA ALA A 357 3.76 6.38 35.85
C ALA A 357 3.88 7.90 36.13
N THR A 358 3.80 8.74 35.11
CA THR A 358 3.88 10.20 35.19
C THR A 358 2.53 10.88 35.28
N ASN A 359 1.42 10.16 35.41
CA ASN A 359 0.05 10.69 35.42
C ASN A 359 -0.33 11.51 34.17
N ILE A 360 0.32 11.27 33.05
CA ILE A 360 -0.02 11.88 31.76
C ILE A 360 -1.19 11.10 31.16
N VAL A 361 -2.09 11.81 30.52
CA VAL A 361 -3.22 11.23 29.79
C VAL A 361 -2.90 11.26 28.31
N TYR A 362 -3.15 10.16 27.61
CA TYR A 362 -2.80 10.00 26.21
C TYR A 362 -4.04 9.91 25.33
N ASN A 363 -4.05 10.60 24.21
CA ASN A 363 -4.98 10.26 23.14
C ASN A 363 -4.57 8.92 22.48
N THR A 364 -5.42 8.38 21.61
CA THR A 364 -5.15 7.05 21.02
C THR A 364 -3.85 7.04 20.21
N ALA A 365 -3.55 8.09 19.46
CA ALA A 365 -2.34 8.15 18.65
C ALA A 365 -1.08 8.17 19.50
N GLU A 366 -1.06 9.00 20.53
CA GLU A 366 0.06 9.11 21.50
C GLU A 366 0.28 7.80 22.27
N LEU A 367 -0.81 7.14 22.71
CA LEU A 367 -0.73 5.84 23.40
C LEU A 367 -0.09 4.79 22.49
N TYR A 368 -0.58 4.65 21.26
CA TYR A 368 -0.03 3.68 20.30
C TYR A 368 1.42 4.02 19.96
N GLN A 369 1.74 5.30 19.73
CA GLN A 369 3.11 5.74 19.50
C GLN A 369 4.04 5.32 20.67
N GLY A 370 3.65 5.59 21.91
CA GLY A 370 4.43 5.20 23.08
C GLY A 370 4.63 3.68 23.16
N ILE A 371 3.59 2.89 22.90
CA ILE A 371 3.70 1.42 22.92
C ILE A 371 4.61 0.93 21.79
N PHE A 372 4.40 1.39 20.57
CA PHE A 372 5.17 0.89 19.41
C PHE A 372 6.62 1.33 19.40
N SER A 373 6.96 2.46 20.00
CA SER A 373 8.36 2.90 20.15
C SER A 373 9.21 1.92 20.97
N GLU A 374 8.62 1.20 21.91
CA GLU A 374 9.35 0.26 22.78
C GLU A 374 9.13 -1.21 22.38
N ILE A 375 7.88 -1.59 22.05
CA ILE A 375 7.55 -3.00 21.84
C ILE A 375 8.28 -3.60 20.64
N ILE A 376 8.59 -2.83 19.62
CA ILE A 376 9.23 -3.33 18.38
C ILE A 376 10.62 -3.90 18.68
N GLU A 377 11.44 -3.22 19.47
CA GLU A 377 12.78 -3.70 19.85
C GLU A 377 12.68 -5.01 20.66
N ILE A 378 11.73 -5.05 21.61
CA ILE A 378 11.48 -6.24 22.45
C ILE A 378 11.06 -7.42 21.57
N LEU A 379 10.16 -7.19 20.60
CA LEU A 379 9.74 -8.22 19.66
C LEU A 379 10.89 -8.70 18.78
N CYS A 380 11.75 -7.82 18.30
CA CYS A 380 12.92 -8.21 17.52
C CYS A 380 13.82 -9.19 18.31
N LYS A 381 14.11 -8.90 19.57
CA LYS A 381 14.92 -9.78 20.45
C LYS A 381 14.22 -11.11 20.72
N TYR A 382 12.91 -11.10 20.98
CA TYR A 382 12.12 -12.31 21.18
C TYR A 382 12.06 -13.17 19.92
N ILE A 383 11.83 -12.55 18.77
CA ILE A 383 11.82 -13.23 17.45
C ILE A 383 13.18 -13.87 17.18
N ALA A 384 14.28 -13.14 17.40
CA ALA A 384 15.63 -13.66 17.16
C ALA A 384 15.92 -14.90 18.01
N ALA A 385 15.52 -14.92 19.29
CA ALA A 385 15.69 -16.06 20.18
C ALA A 385 14.88 -17.28 19.72
N ASN A 386 13.72 -17.09 19.10
CA ASN A 386 12.79 -18.14 18.69
C ASN A 386 12.75 -18.37 17.17
N ILE A 387 13.68 -17.83 16.40
CA ILE A 387 13.60 -17.72 14.93
C ILE A 387 13.34 -19.07 14.22
N GLU A 388 13.88 -20.15 14.74
CA GLU A 388 13.72 -21.51 14.20
C GLU A 388 12.48 -22.26 14.74
N ASN A 389 11.76 -21.67 15.69
CA ASN A 389 10.62 -22.35 16.32
C ASN A 389 9.31 -22.00 15.63
N GLU A 390 8.97 -22.70 14.54
CA GLU A 390 7.75 -22.46 13.75
C GLU A 390 6.45 -22.59 14.56
N SER A 391 6.43 -23.44 15.61
CA SER A 391 5.23 -23.62 16.44
C SER A 391 4.87 -22.36 17.24
N VAL A 392 5.87 -21.62 17.70
CA VAL A 392 5.72 -20.33 18.38
C VAL A 392 5.00 -19.36 17.45
N PHE A 393 5.48 -19.21 16.21
CA PHE A 393 4.92 -18.24 15.27
C PHE A 393 3.54 -18.65 14.75
N THR A 394 3.29 -19.94 14.56
CA THR A 394 1.94 -20.43 14.23
C THR A 394 0.93 -20.05 15.32
N THR A 395 1.31 -20.10 16.59
CA THR A 395 0.47 -19.71 17.72
C THR A 395 0.25 -18.19 17.72
N ILE A 396 1.32 -17.41 17.53
CA ILE A 396 1.29 -15.96 17.50
C ILE A 396 0.36 -15.48 16.37
N PHE A 397 0.53 -15.96 15.15
CA PHE A 397 -0.26 -15.50 13.99
C PHE A 397 -1.76 -15.75 14.14
N LYS A 398 -2.15 -16.73 14.91
CA LYS A 398 -3.58 -17.00 15.17
C LYS A 398 -4.23 -16.03 16.16
N LYS A 399 -3.47 -15.45 17.07
CA LYS A 399 -4.02 -14.75 18.24
C LYS A 399 -3.45 -13.35 18.49
N ALA A 400 -2.28 -13.01 17.96
CA ALA A 400 -1.62 -11.74 18.28
C ALA A 400 -2.36 -10.50 17.76
N GLY A 401 -3.16 -10.64 16.73
CA GLY A 401 -3.88 -9.50 16.12
C GLY A 401 -4.79 -8.73 17.09
N THR A 402 -5.31 -9.39 18.12
CA THR A 402 -6.20 -8.77 19.12
C THR A 402 -5.54 -8.50 20.48
N ILE A 403 -4.30 -8.95 20.69
CA ILE A 403 -3.63 -8.85 21.99
C ILE A 403 -3.50 -7.41 22.44
N LEU A 404 -3.05 -6.52 21.58
CA LEU A 404 -2.83 -5.12 21.90
C LEU A 404 -4.12 -4.45 22.41
N GLU A 405 -5.21 -4.59 21.65
CA GLU A 405 -6.52 -4.05 22.04
C GLU A 405 -7.04 -4.70 23.33
N THR A 406 -6.83 -6.00 23.49
CA THR A 406 -7.22 -6.72 24.71
C THR A 406 -6.52 -6.17 25.94
N VAL A 407 -5.21 -5.96 25.88
CA VAL A 407 -4.44 -5.41 27.00
C VAL A 407 -4.81 -3.97 27.28
N ILE A 408 -4.93 -3.15 26.22
CA ILE A 408 -5.37 -1.75 26.36
C ILE A 408 -6.73 -1.68 27.06
N ASN A 409 -7.74 -2.39 26.58
CA ASN A 409 -9.09 -2.38 27.15
C ASN A 409 -9.18 -2.96 28.56
N ARG A 410 -8.27 -3.87 28.92
CA ARG A 410 -8.17 -4.41 30.29
C ARG A 410 -7.64 -3.35 31.26
N LYS A 411 -6.58 -2.62 30.88
CA LYS A 411 -5.88 -1.67 31.75
C LYS A 411 -6.44 -0.25 31.70
N LEU A 412 -6.98 0.15 30.56
CA LEU A 412 -7.38 1.53 30.28
C LEU A 412 -8.88 1.63 29.96
N GLU A 413 -9.43 2.80 30.19
CA GLU A 413 -10.78 3.19 29.72
C GLU A 413 -10.68 4.45 28.87
N PHE A 414 -11.44 4.47 27.77
CA PHE A 414 -11.48 5.62 26.87
C PHE A 414 -12.63 6.56 27.27
N LYS A 415 -12.30 7.80 27.62
CA LYS A 415 -13.26 8.85 28.00
C LYS A 415 -12.82 10.19 27.42
N GLU A 416 -13.77 10.97 26.93
CA GLU A 416 -13.54 12.35 26.45
C GLU A 416 -12.38 12.51 25.44
N GLY A 417 -12.19 11.51 24.59
CA GLY A 417 -11.12 11.54 23.57
C GLY A 417 -9.74 11.08 24.03
N ALA A 418 -9.62 10.61 25.28
CA ALA A 418 -8.37 10.18 25.89
C ALA A 418 -8.50 8.84 26.65
N TRP A 419 -7.38 8.21 26.90
CA TRP A 419 -7.25 6.97 27.65
C TRP A 419 -6.80 7.23 29.08
N PHE A 420 -7.48 6.62 30.05
CA PHE A 420 -7.23 6.73 31.48
C PHE A 420 -7.00 5.34 32.08
N LEU A 421 -6.14 5.23 33.11
CA LEU A 421 -6.01 4.00 33.89
C LEU A 421 -7.36 3.67 34.55
N ARG A 422 -7.74 2.38 34.49
CA ARG A 422 -8.92 1.93 35.23
C ARG A 422 -8.70 2.03 36.74
N THR A 423 -9.74 2.48 37.46
CA THR A 423 -9.72 2.52 38.92
C THR A 423 -9.54 1.11 39.50
N GLY A 424 -8.44 0.89 40.22
CA GLY A 424 -8.09 -0.43 40.81
C GLY A 424 -6.86 -1.10 40.17
N GLU A 425 -6.37 -0.61 39.04
CA GLU A 425 -5.09 -1.01 38.48
C GLU A 425 -3.98 -0.12 39.06
N SER A 426 -3.04 -0.71 39.82
CA SER A 426 -1.86 0.00 40.30
C SER A 426 -0.75 -0.07 39.26
N THR A 427 0.05 0.98 39.14
CA THR A 427 1.27 1.02 38.32
C THR A 427 2.41 0.16 38.89
N ASN A 428 2.14 -0.60 39.98
CA ASN A 428 3.14 -1.30 40.80
C ASN A 428 3.16 -2.84 40.61
N GLU A 429 2.84 -3.36 39.43
CA GLU A 429 3.10 -4.77 39.10
C GLU A 429 4.04 -4.93 37.89
#